data_03c3ef51df14f05e901ea15aef03113d
#
_entry.id   03c3ef51df14f05e901ea15aef03113d
#
_cell.length_a   1.000
_cell.length_b   1.000
_cell.length_c   1.000
_cell.angle_alpha   90.00
_cell.angle_beta   90.00
_cell.angle_gamma   90.00
#
_symmetry.space_group_name_H-M   'P 1'
#
loop_
_entity.id
_entity.type
_entity.pdbx_description
1 polymer ?
#
loop_
_entity_poly.entity_id
_entity_poly.type
_entity_poly.pdbx_seq_one_letter_code
_entity_poly.pdbx_strand_id
1 'polypeptide(L)'
;MNTGEAVAAGHGPAVTGSDPHRHLTTLEGWRDFIHAAPAPPALLPGGKYAALDEDARRAYDDERLDYHTRLGVVATSTLRKVVTTGRRLTLLNRHAISARQGLILSGPAGTGKTTAIAQFGKTHEAIDRDRHPGPDRIPVIYATVPPAATPRMLAMEFARFLGLPVLPRANMTDIIEAVCGVAVDMRVSAVLVDEIHNMQLATRSGAEVSDTLKYFSERLPATFVYAGIDLEHQGLFTGIRGRQIAGRFTLIPAVAFPLAGEWQSVILTLEDALRLHQHQPGTLASLDKYLHQRTGGMIGSLSHLIRGAAIEAILTGTERITRKQLETLDIDHAAQQSSAPGPAARHRASAL
;
A
#
# COMPACT_ATOMS: atom_id res chain seq x y z
N MET A 1 -42.55 51.66 3.02
CA MET A 1 -43.01 50.26 2.97
C MET A 1 -41.79 49.40 2.63
N ASN A 2 -41.45 48.65 3.59
CA ASN A 2 -40.18 47.94 3.67
C ASN A 2 -40.44 46.47 3.39
N THR A 3 -39.75 45.88 2.43
CA THR A 3 -39.68 44.42 2.27
C THR A 3 -38.23 44.01 2.09
N GLY A 4 -37.63 43.54 3.18
CA GLY A 4 -36.31 42.94 3.17
C GLY A 4 -36.35 41.55 2.54
N GLU A 5 -35.50 41.31 1.54
CA GLU A 5 -35.19 39.99 1.01
C GLU A 5 -34.02 39.39 1.81
N ALA A 6 -34.31 38.27 2.44
CA ALA A 6 -33.33 37.45 3.12
C ALA A 6 -32.47 36.70 2.09
N VAL A 7 -31.15 36.97 2.11
CA VAL A 7 -30.17 36.23 1.32
C VAL A 7 -30.04 34.84 1.91
N ALA A 8 -30.45 33.82 1.18
CA ALA A 8 -30.24 32.43 1.50
C ALA A 8 -28.76 32.09 1.42
N ALA A 9 -28.21 31.65 2.54
CA ALA A 9 -26.85 31.08 2.62
C ALA A 9 -26.77 29.80 1.79
N GLY A 10 -25.99 29.86 0.71
CA GLY A 10 -25.70 28.72 -0.14
C GLY A 10 -24.96 27.65 0.63
N HIS A 11 -25.57 26.50 0.78
CA HIS A 11 -24.88 25.28 1.20
C HIS A 11 -23.88 24.93 0.09
N GLY A 12 -22.59 25.01 0.38
CA GLY A 12 -21.53 24.44 -0.44
C GLY A 12 -21.75 22.93 -0.58
N PRO A 13 -21.33 22.31 -1.70
CA PRO A 13 -21.52 20.88 -1.91
C PRO A 13 -20.83 20.13 -0.78
N ALA A 14 -21.59 19.27 -0.10
CA ALA A 14 -21.10 18.32 0.88
C ALA A 14 -19.97 17.52 0.21
N VAL A 15 -18.82 17.45 0.87
CA VAL A 15 -17.73 16.56 0.49
C VAL A 15 -18.29 15.14 0.51
N THR A 16 -18.59 14.62 -0.68
CA THR A 16 -19.07 13.24 -0.84
C THR A 16 -18.01 12.32 -0.26
N GLY A 17 -18.41 11.50 0.71
CA GLY A 17 -17.52 10.51 1.34
C GLY A 17 -16.79 9.71 0.28
N SER A 18 -15.49 9.46 0.51
CA SER A 18 -14.66 8.65 -0.37
C SER A 18 -15.31 7.28 -0.55
N ASP A 19 -15.58 6.88 -1.80
CA ASP A 19 -16.06 5.54 -2.10
C ASP A 19 -14.93 4.52 -1.82
N PRO A 20 -15.05 3.65 -0.81
CA PRO A 20 -14.01 2.70 -0.44
C PRO A 20 -13.73 1.63 -1.52
N HIS A 21 -14.53 1.59 -2.58
CA HIS A 21 -14.42 0.62 -3.67
C HIS A 21 -13.59 1.08 -4.86
N ARG A 22 -13.11 2.33 -4.88
CA ARG A 22 -12.28 2.82 -5.98
C ARG A 22 -10.85 2.28 -5.87
N HIS A 23 -10.36 1.72 -6.99
CA HIS A 23 -9.02 1.16 -7.05
C HIS A 23 -7.93 2.24 -7.10
N LEU A 24 -6.80 2.00 -6.43
CA LEU A 24 -5.61 2.89 -6.49
C LEU A 24 -5.09 3.10 -7.91
N THR A 25 -5.41 2.20 -8.83
CA THR A 25 -5.03 2.27 -10.26
C THR A 25 -5.92 3.21 -11.07
N THR A 26 -6.78 4.00 -10.42
CA THR A 26 -7.54 5.09 -11.02
C THR A 26 -7.20 6.40 -10.34
N LEU A 27 -7.28 7.52 -11.06
CA LEU A 27 -6.97 8.84 -10.50
C LEU A 27 -7.89 9.20 -9.32
N GLU A 28 -9.17 8.84 -9.42
CA GLU A 28 -10.14 9.06 -8.36
C GLU A 28 -9.81 8.23 -7.12
N GLY A 29 -9.55 6.94 -7.28
CA GLY A 29 -9.17 6.07 -6.17
C GLY A 29 -7.83 6.47 -5.54
N TRP A 30 -6.88 6.93 -6.35
CA TRP A 30 -5.64 7.52 -5.85
C TRP A 30 -5.89 8.79 -5.04
N ARG A 31 -6.75 9.70 -5.54
CA ARG A 31 -7.14 10.92 -4.81
C ARG A 31 -7.84 10.60 -3.49
N ASP A 32 -8.76 9.64 -3.49
CA ASP A 32 -9.40 9.19 -2.26
C ASP A 32 -8.37 8.67 -1.25
N PHE A 33 -7.41 7.87 -1.70
CA PHE A 33 -6.32 7.36 -0.84
C PHE A 33 -5.43 8.46 -0.27
N ILE A 34 -5.02 9.45 -1.05
CA ILE A 34 -4.14 10.52 -0.54
C ILE A 34 -4.86 11.43 0.45
N HIS A 35 -6.17 11.65 0.28
CA HIS A 35 -6.97 12.47 1.19
C HIS A 35 -7.47 11.68 2.41
N ALA A 36 -7.46 10.34 2.35
CA ALA A 36 -7.86 9.53 3.48
C ALA A 36 -6.93 9.77 4.69
N ALA A 37 -7.51 10.28 5.77
CA ALA A 37 -6.87 10.47 7.06
C ALA A 37 -7.78 9.89 8.14
N PRO A 38 -7.89 8.55 8.27
CA PRO A 38 -8.75 7.95 9.28
C PRO A 38 -8.29 8.36 10.66
N ALA A 39 -9.12 9.14 11.35
CA ALA A 39 -8.88 9.46 12.75
C ALA A 39 -9.32 8.27 13.63
N PRO A 40 -8.53 7.91 14.64
CA PRO A 40 -8.96 6.88 15.58
C PRO A 40 -10.18 7.34 16.35
N PRO A 41 -11.26 6.53 16.43
CA PRO A 41 -12.43 6.87 17.22
C PRO A 41 -12.05 7.01 18.70
N ALA A 42 -12.70 7.95 19.39
CA ALA A 42 -12.48 8.13 20.82
C ALA A 42 -13.02 6.92 21.58
N LEU A 43 -12.19 6.34 22.45
CA LEU A 43 -12.65 5.26 23.32
C LEU A 43 -13.48 5.86 24.47
N LEU A 44 -14.77 5.52 24.51
CA LEU A 44 -15.67 5.98 25.58
C LEU A 44 -15.23 5.40 26.94
N PRO A 45 -15.35 6.15 28.05
CA PRO A 45 -15.22 5.56 29.38
C PRO A 45 -16.20 4.40 29.56
N GLY A 46 -15.77 3.31 30.22
CA GLY A 46 -16.58 2.07 30.36
C GLY A 46 -17.99 2.30 30.87
N GLY A 47 -18.19 3.22 31.82
CA GLY A 47 -19.52 3.59 32.32
C GLY A 47 -20.40 4.26 31.25
N LYS A 48 -19.82 5.09 30.39
CA LYS A 48 -20.57 5.70 29.25
C LYS A 48 -20.92 4.66 28.19
N TYR A 49 -19.99 3.77 27.88
CA TYR A 49 -20.26 2.67 26.94
C TYR A 49 -21.37 1.75 27.44
N ALA A 50 -21.35 1.39 28.73
CA ALA A 50 -22.39 0.56 29.33
C ALA A 50 -23.79 1.22 29.38
N ALA A 51 -23.83 2.56 29.39
CA ALA A 51 -25.07 3.34 29.43
C ALA A 51 -25.66 3.63 28.03
N LEU A 52 -24.98 3.24 26.93
CA LEU A 52 -25.52 3.40 25.58
C LEU A 52 -26.76 2.48 25.39
N ASP A 53 -27.79 3.02 24.75
CA ASP A 53 -28.85 2.19 24.21
C ASP A 53 -28.34 1.31 23.05
N GLU A 54 -29.17 0.40 22.57
CA GLU A 54 -28.77 -0.60 21.58
C GLU A 54 -28.34 0.05 20.26
N ASP A 55 -29.06 1.07 19.78
CA ASP A 55 -28.79 1.71 18.50
C ASP A 55 -27.52 2.56 18.59
N ALA A 56 -27.35 3.33 19.67
CA ALA A 56 -26.14 4.13 19.91
C ALA A 56 -24.91 3.23 20.09
N ARG A 57 -25.06 2.09 20.76
CA ARG A 57 -23.97 1.10 20.90
C ARG A 57 -23.60 0.51 19.57
N ARG A 58 -24.57 0.12 18.74
CA ARG A 58 -24.32 -0.43 17.40
C ARG A 58 -23.57 0.59 16.53
N ALA A 59 -24.01 1.83 16.48
CA ALA A 59 -23.34 2.89 15.71
C ALA A 59 -21.90 3.14 16.19
N TYR A 60 -21.67 3.14 17.50
CA TYR A 60 -20.33 3.29 18.07
C TYR A 60 -19.42 2.08 17.76
N ASP A 61 -19.95 0.87 17.83
CA ASP A 61 -19.21 -0.34 17.52
C ASP A 61 -18.91 -0.43 16.02
N ASP A 62 -19.84 -0.03 15.15
CA ASP A 62 -19.63 0.04 13.70
C ASP A 62 -18.51 1.02 13.34
N GLU A 63 -18.41 2.17 14.00
CA GLU A 63 -17.29 3.13 13.82
C GLU A 63 -15.94 2.49 14.20
N ARG A 64 -15.88 1.76 15.32
CA ARG A 64 -14.67 1.05 15.76
C ARG A 64 -14.32 -0.11 14.83
N LEU A 65 -15.32 -0.86 14.36
CA LEU A 65 -15.14 -1.93 13.38
C LEU A 65 -14.56 -1.37 12.08
N ASP A 66 -15.16 -0.31 11.52
CA ASP A 66 -14.66 0.34 10.30
C ASP A 66 -13.21 0.85 10.49
N TYR A 67 -12.90 1.45 11.63
CA TYR A 67 -11.54 1.87 11.96
C TYR A 67 -10.56 0.71 11.95
N HIS A 68 -10.89 -0.45 12.56
CA HIS A 68 -10.00 -1.60 12.59
C HIS A 68 -9.86 -2.27 11.21
N THR A 69 -10.81 -2.11 10.28
CA THR A 69 -10.62 -2.54 8.89
C THR A 69 -9.54 -1.73 8.17
N ARG A 70 -9.24 -0.51 8.62
CA ARG A 70 -8.30 0.44 8.03
C ARG A 70 -7.17 0.85 8.99
N LEU A 71 -6.81 -0.04 9.92
CA LEU A 71 -5.79 0.25 10.94
C LEU A 71 -4.54 0.89 10.32
N GLY A 72 -4.03 1.94 10.96
CA GLY A 72 -3.00 2.81 10.41
C GLY A 72 -1.72 2.10 9.94
N VAL A 73 -1.06 2.72 8.98
CA VAL A 73 0.20 2.22 8.43
C VAL A 73 1.33 2.44 9.44
N VAL A 74 2.05 1.36 9.79
CA VAL A 74 3.22 1.44 10.66
C VAL A 74 4.43 1.95 9.87
N ALA A 75 5.08 3.00 10.37
CA ALA A 75 6.27 3.58 9.76
C ALA A 75 7.52 2.71 10.04
N THR A 76 7.66 1.59 9.31
CA THR A 76 8.81 0.68 9.39
C THR A 76 10.09 1.29 8.84
N SER A 77 11.24 0.70 9.15
CA SER A 77 12.54 1.10 8.57
C SER A 77 12.53 1.02 7.04
N THR A 78 11.95 -0.04 6.48
CA THR A 78 11.79 -0.22 5.02
C THR A 78 10.94 0.89 4.42
N LEU A 79 9.78 1.20 5.01
CA LEU A 79 8.91 2.28 4.54
C LEU A 79 9.64 3.63 4.58
N ARG A 80 10.28 3.97 5.71
CA ARG A 80 11.06 5.21 5.84
C ARG A 80 12.18 5.28 4.80
N LYS A 81 12.89 4.17 4.55
CA LYS A 81 13.95 4.07 3.54
C LYS A 81 13.41 4.31 2.12
N VAL A 82 12.25 3.73 1.78
CA VAL A 82 11.59 3.93 0.48
C VAL A 82 11.22 5.41 0.30
N VAL A 83 10.56 6.02 1.28
CA VAL A 83 10.15 7.43 1.23
C VAL A 83 11.36 8.35 1.11
N THR A 84 12.39 8.14 1.94
CA THR A 84 13.59 8.99 1.93
C THR A 84 14.39 8.86 0.63
N THR A 85 14.58 7.60 0.17
CA THR A 85 15.31 7.33 -1.09
C THR A 85 14.54 7.83 -2.30
N GLY A 86 13.24 7.55 -2.37
CA GLY A 86 12.38 8.03 -3.45
C GLY A 86 12.38 9.54 -3.55
N ARG A 87 12.26 10.26 -2.41
CA ARG A 87 12.35 11.71 -2.36
C ARG A 87 13.71 12.23 -2.86
N ARG A 88 14.81 11.60 -2.46
CA ARG A 88 16.15 11.97 -2.93
C ARG A 88 16.27 11.77 -4.44
N LEU A 89 15.77 10.65 -4.98
CA LEU A 89 15.82 10.37 -6.41
C LEU A 89 14.96 11.34 -7.21
N THR A 90 13.77 11.72 -6.76
CA THR A 90 12.94 12.72 -7.44
C THR A 90 13.63 14.09 -7.51
N LEU A 91 14.40 14.46 -6.49
CA LEU A 91 15.19 15.69 -6.50
C LEU A 91 16.37 15.61 -7.47
N LEU A 92 17.10 14.50 -7.49
CA LEU A 92 18.22 14.26 -8.42
C LEU A 92 17.76 14.24 -9.88
N ASN A 93 16.58 13.68 -10.15
CA ASN A 93 16.03 13.57 -11.49
C ASN A 93 15.43 14.88 -12.03
N ARG A 94 15.21 15.89 -11.19
CA ARG A 94 14.47 17.13 -11.55
C ARG A 94 15.01 17.80 -12.81
N HIS A 95 16.32 17.80 -12.98
CA HIS A 95 16.99 18.43 -14.13
C HIS A 95 17.73 17.41 -15.01
N ALA A 96 17.51 16.11 -14.80
CA ALA A 96 18.14 15.07 -15.60
C ALA A 96 17.53 15.04 -17.01
N ILE A 97 18.35 15.21 -18.02
CA ILE A 97 17.95 15.14 -19.44
C ILE A 97 17.73 13.68 -19.83
N SER A 98 18.56 12.76 -19.30
CA SER A 98 18.51 11.33 -19.59
C SER A 98 19.00 10.51 -18.38
N ALA A 99 18.95 9.18 -18.49
CA ALA A 99 19.48 8.26 -17.48
C ALA A 99 18.97 8.52 -16.06
N ARG A 100 17.67 8.87 -15.91
CA ARG A 100 17.04 9.08 -14.62
C ARG A 100 17.17 7.85 -13.75
N GLN A 101 17.38 8.10 -12.47
CA GLN A 101 17.52 7.06 -11.46
C GLN A 101 16.15 6.64 -10.94
N GLY A 102 16.00 5.36 -10.65
CA GLY A 102 14.77 4.79 -10.10
C GLY A 102 15.01 4.02 -8.81
N LEU A 103 13.92 3.46 -8.27
CA LEU A 103 13.90 2.65 -7.07
C LEU A 103 13.25 1.29 -7.38
N ILE A 104 13.81 0.21 -6.86
CA ILE A 104 13.20 -1.12 -6.86
C ILE A 104 13.02 -1.57 -5.43
N LEU A 105 11.80 -1.99 -5.08
CA LEU A 105 11.47 -2.61 -3.80
C LEU A 105 11.13 -4.08 -4.06
N SER A 106 11.99 -4.98 -3.61
CA SER A 106 11.91 -6.41 -3.88
C SER A 106 11.85 -7.24 -2.61
N GLY A 107 11.13 -8.34 -2.61
CA GLY A 107 11.07 -9.29 -1.51
C GLY A 107 9.78 -10.11 -1.48
N PRO A 108 9.62 -11.03 -0.53
CA PRO A 108 8.47 -11.94 -0.43
C PRO A 108 7.13 -11.23 -0.31
N ALA A 109 6.03 -11.96 -0.58
CA ALA A 109 4.69 -11.48 -0.29
C ALA A 109 4.51 -11.13 1.20
N GLY A 110 3.62 -10.19 1.53
CA GLY A 110 3.33 -9.83 2.92
C GLY A 110 4.36 -8.93 3.62
N THR A 111 5.44 -8.50 2.94
CA THR A 111 6.46 -7.60 3.50
C THR A 111 6.10 -6.10 3.44
N GLY A 112 4.90 -5.75 2.96
CA GLY A 112 4.43 -4.37 2.92
C GLY A 112 4.91 -3.52 1.73
N LYS A 113 5.35 -4.14 0.62
CA LYS A 113 5.87 -3.44 -0.58
C LYS A 113 4.88 -2.44 -1.16
N THR A 114 3.68 -2.90 -1.49
CA THR A 114 2.58 -2.06 -2.00
C THR A 114 2.31 -0.86 -1.09
N THR A 115 2.22 -1.10 0.22
CA THR A 115 2.03 -0.04 1.22
C THR A 115 3.18 0.97 1.19
N ALA A 116 4.42 0.50 1.10
CA ALA A 116 5.60 1.37 1.14
C ALA A 116 5.68 2.28 -0.09
N ILE A 117 5.44 1.76 -1.30
CA ILE A 117 5.44 2.59 -2.51
C ILE A 117 4.23 3.53 -2.56
N ALA A 118 3.04 3.08 -2.13
CA ALA A 118 1.87 3.94 -2.04
C ALA A 118 2.07 5.10 -1.04
N GLN A 119 2.67 4.84 0.12
CA GLN A 119 3.01 5.89 1.10
C GLN A 119 4.09 6.85 0.60
N PHE A 120 5.06 6.37 -0.18
CA PHE A 120 5.98 7.25 -0.89
C PHE A 120 5.22 8.18 -1.84
N GLY A 121 4.34 7.65 -2.68
CA GLY A 121 3.53 8.45 -3.61
C GLY A 121 2.65 9.47 -2.89
N LYS A 122 1.94 9.06 -1.83
CA LYS A 122 1.14 9.97 -0.98
C LYS A 122 1.96 11.11 -0.41
N THR A 123 3.14 10.80 0.14
CA THR A 123 4.05 11.82 0.70
C THR A 123 4.59 12.74 -0.38
N HIS A 124 4.96 12.19 -1.55
CA HIS A 124 5.47 12.97 -2.67
C HIS A 124 4.40 13.92 -3.22
N GLU A 125 3.18 13.44 -3.39
CA GLU A 125 2.06 14.26 -3.87
C GLU A 125 1.68 15.36 -2.87
N ALA A 126 1.67 15.06 -1.57
CA ALA A 126 1.42 16.07 -0.54
C ALA A 126 2.44 17.22 -0.60
N ILE A 127 3.73 16.89 -0.77
CA ILE A 127 4.80 17.88 -0.92
C ILE A 127 4.68 18.69 -2.22
N ASP A 128 4.27 18.05 -3.33
CA ASP A 128 4.08 18.75 -4.60
C ASP A 128 2.91 19.71 -4.53
N ARG A 129 1.78 19.28 -3.96
CA ARG A 129 0.57 20.10 -3.78
C ARG A 129 0.78 21.29 -2.86
N ASP A 130 1.57 21.13 -1.80
CA ASP A 130 1.95 22.22 -0.90
C ASP A 130 2.75 23.30 -1.64
N ARG A 131 3.65 22.90 -2.55
CA ARG A 131 4.48 23.82 -3.34
C ARG A 131 3.78 24.43 -4.54
N HIS A 132 2.82 23.70 -5.09
CA HIS A 132 2.11 24.04 -6.33
C HIS A 132 0.61 23.81 -6.13
N PRO A 133 -0.06 24.68 -5.35
CA PRO A 133 -1.50 24.54 -5.12
C PRO A 133 -2.26 24.75 -6.43
N GLY A 134 -3.19 23.86 -6.73
CA GLY A 134 -4.05 23.90 -7.92
C GLY A 134 -4.45 22.50 -8.41
N PRO A 135 -5.52 22.41 -9.21
CA PRO A 135 -6.03 21.14 -9.70
C PRO A 135 -5.25 20.58 -10.91
N ASP A 136 -4.42 21.38 -11.56
CA ASP A 136 -3.86 21.10 -12.90
C ASP A 136 -2.61 20.24 -12.87
N ARG A 137 -2.46 19.40 -11.81
CA ARG A 137 -1.29 18.53 -11.65
C ARG A 137 -1.70 17.14 -11.20
N ILE A 138 -1.00 16.16 -11.75
CA ILE A 138 -1.05 14.75 -11.34
C ILE A 138 0.39 14.34 -11.03
N PRO A 139 0.92 14.65 -9.83
CA PRO A 139 2.33 14.42 -9.51
C PRO A 139 2.72 12.95 -9.54
N VAL A 140 1.77 12.04 -9.30
CA VAL A 140 1.97 10.61 -9.15
C VAL A 140 1.05 9.83 -10.08
N ILE A 141 1.61 8.85 -10.80
CA ILE A 141 0.88 7.76 -11.45
C ILE A 141 1.11 6.49 -10.65
N TYR A 142 0.04 5.74 -10.36
CA TYR A 142 0.09 4.41 -9.76
C TYR A 142 -0.50 3.38 -10.73
N ALA A 143 0.29 2.40 -11.12
CA ALA A 143 -0.12 1.31 -12.00
C ALA A 143 0.28 -0.04 -11.41
N THR A 144 -0.49 -1.07 -11.71
CA THR A 144 -0.18 -2.47 -11.36
C THR A 144 0.01 -3.27 -12.65
N VAL A 145 1.06 -4.06 -12.70
CA VAL A 145 1.29 -4.96 -13.84
C VAL A 145 0.29 -6.12 -13.76
N PRO A 146 -0.62 -6.26 -14.75
CA PRO A 146 -1.58 -7.36 -14.72
C PRO A 146 -0.89 -8.72 -14.93
N PRO A 147 -1.51 -9.83 -14.46
CA PRO A 147 -0.99 -11.17 -14.73
C PRO A 147 -0.84 -11.44 -16.24
N ALA A 148 0.26 -12.07 -16.64
CA ALA A 148 0.58 -12.34 -18.03
C ALA A 148 0.51 -11.09 -18.94
N ALA A 149 0.99 -9.97 -18.43
CA ALA A 149 0.93 -8.68 -19.09
C ALA A 149 1.50 -8.69 -20.51
N THR A 150 0.83 -8.00 -21.40
CA THR A 150 1.35 -7.61 -22.71
C THR A 150 1.75 -6.13 -22.69
N PRO A 151 2.63 -5.67 -23.62
CA PRO A 151 2.96 -4.25 -23.75
C PRO A 151 1.74 -3.34 -23.85
N ARG A 152 0.73 -3.76 -24.61
CA ARG A 152 -0.52 -3.01 -24.76
C ARG A 152 -1.31 -2.93 -23.46
N MET A 153 -1.41 -4.03 -22.69
CA MET A 153 -2.09 -4.04 -21.40
C MET A 153 -1.43 -3.07 -20.43
N LEU A 154 -0.10 -3.04 -20.36
CA LEU A 154 0.62 -2.09 -19.53
C LEU A 154 0.35 -0.64 -19.95
N ALA A 155 0.42 -0.32 -21.24
CA ALA A 155 0.12 1.02 -21.72
C ALA A 155 -1.33 1.44 -21.40
N MET A 156 -2.26 0.50 -21.45
CA MET A 156 -3.67 0.73 -21.05
C MET A 156 -3.84 0.99 -19.54
N GLU A 157 -3.02 0.37 -18.66
CA GLU A 157 -3.07 0.68 -17.23
C GLU A 157 -2.67 2.14 -16.96
N PHE A 158 -1.63 2.65 -17.64
CA PHE A 158 -1.28 4.08 -17.54
C PHE A 158 -2.38 4.99 -18.10
N ALA A 159 -2.97 4.64 -19.25
CA ALA A 159 -4.07 5.39 -19.85
C ALA A 159 -5.31 5.40 -18.91
N ARG A 160 -5.64 4.26 -18.31
CA ARG A 160 -6.75 4.12 -17.35
C ARG A 160 -6.54 5.02 -16.14
N PHE A 161 -5.33 5.02 -15.56
CA PHE A 161 -5.04 5.90 -14.42
C PHE A 161 -5.28 7.37 -14.75
N LEU A 162 -4.88 7.80 -15.92
CA LEU A 162 -5.05 9.18 -16.38
C LEU A 162 -6.48 9.50 -16.89
N GLY A 163 -7.40 8.52 -16.87
CA GLY A 163 -8.76 8.69 -17.38
C GLY A 163 -8.84 8.87 -18.91
N LEU A 164 -7.80 8.43 -19.65
CA LEU A 164 -7.75 8.58 -21.10
C LEU A 164 -8.67 7.56 -21.79
N PRO A 165 -9.55 7.99 -22.70
CA PRO A 165 -10.34 7.08 -23.50
C PRO A 165 -9.44 6.34 -24.49
N VAL A 166 -9.36 5.02 -24.37
CA VAL A 166 -8.64 4.19 -25.34
C VAL A 166 -9.62 3.63 -26.36
N LEU A 167 -9.51 4.07 -27.60
CA LEU A 167 -10.31 3.54 -28.69
C LEU A 167 -9.95 2.08 -28.98
N PRO A 168 -10.93 1.20 -29.33
CA PRO A 168 -10.65 -0.21 -29.59
C PRO A 168 -9.62 -0.45 -30.69
N ARG A 169 -9.53 0.46 -31.66
CA ARG A 169 -8.59 0.40 -32.80
C ARG A 169 -7.31 1.20 -32.63
N ALA A 170 -7.12 1.89 -31.50
CA ALA A 170 -5.89 2.63 -31.23
C ALA A 170 -4.71 1.65 -31.24
N ASN A 171 -3.64 1.96 -31.96
CA ASN A 171 -2.42 1.19 -31.89
C ASN A 171 -1.64 1.49 -30.60
N MET A 172 -0.65 0.69 -30.28
CA MET A 172 0.12 0.83 -29.06
C MET A 172 0.87 2.18 -28.99
N THR A 173 1.38 2.63 -30.13
CA THR A 173 2.12 3.90 -30.24
C THR A 173 1.23 5.07 -29.89
N ASP A 174 0.00 5.10 -30.41
CA ASP A 174 -0.98 6.15 -30.13
C ASP A 174 -1.31 6.23 -28.64
N ILE A 175 -1.47 5.06 -27.98
CA ILE A 175 -1.74 4.99 -26.54
C ILE A 175 -0.55 5.57 -25.75
N ILE A 176 0.67 5.17 -26.08
CA ILE A 176 1.88 5.64 -25.41
C ILE A 176 2.07 7.16 -25.61
N GLU A 177 1.86 7.64 -26.83
CA GLU A 177 1.96 9.08 -27.16
C GLU A 177 0.94 9.88 -26.33
N ALA A 178 -0.32 9.44 -26.28
CA ALA A 178 -1.37 10.10 -25.50
C ALA A 178 -1.03 10.10 -23.99
N VAL A 179 -0.59 8.96 -23.45
CA VAL A 179 -0.17 8.86 -22.03
C VAL A 179 1.00 9.79 -21.75
N CYS A 180 2.04 9.77 -22.59
CA CYS A 180 3.22 10.62 -22.38
C CYS A 180 2.88 12.11 -22.51
N GLY A 181 2.03 12.50 -23.47
CA GLY A 181 1.61 13.88 -23.64
C GLY A 181 0.89 14.40 -22.40
N VAL A 182 -0.16 13.70 -21.96
CA VAL A 182 -0.92 14.09 -20.76
C VAL A 182 -0.06 14.05 -19.50
N ALA A 183 0.78 13.04 -19.33
CA ALA A 183 1.65 12.95 -18.15
C ALA A 183 2.65 14.12 -18.06
N VAL A 184 3.18 14.58 -19.19
CA VAL A 184 4.06 15.77 -19.25
C VAL A 184 3.27 17.05 -18.94
N ASP A 185 2.10 17.23 -19.55
CA ASP A 185 1.24 18.41 -19.34
C ASP A 185 0.80 18.49 -17.87
N MET A 186 0.41 17.38 -17.27
CA MET A 186 0.01 17.27 -15.86
C MET A 186 1.18 17.26 -14.87
N ARG A 187 2.42 17.43 -15.35
CA ARG A 187 3.62 17.51 -14.51
C ARG A 187 3.86 16.27 -13.65
N VAL A 188 3.63 15.09 -14.19
CA VAL A 188 3.94 13.84 -13.51
C VAL A 188 5.44 13.78 -13.19
N SER A 189 5.78 13.50 -11.94
CA SER A 189 7.15 13.47 -11.43
C SER A 189 7.53 12.16 -10.74
N ALA A 190 6.56 11.32 -10.42
CA ALA A 190 6.78 9.96 -9.91
C ALA A 190 5.82 8.98 -10.60
N VAL A 191 6.33 7.80 -10.96
CA VAL A 191 5.55 6.69 -11.53
C VAL A 191 5.80 5.46 -10.69
N LEU A 192 4.75 4.96 -10.04
CA LEU A 192 4.79 3.77 -9.18
C LEU A 192 4.22 2.60 -9.98
N VAL A 193 4.99 1.53 -10.09
CA VAL A 193 4.57 0.31 -10.81
C VAL A 193 4.69 -0.87 -9.86
N ASP A 194 3.55 -1.40 -9.47
CA ASP A 194 3.46 -2.54 -8.57
C ASP A 194 3.32 -3.87 -9.33
N GLU A 195 3.55 -4.97 -8.64
CA GLU A 195 3.42 -6.34 -9.15
C GLU A 195 4.29 -6.61 -10.40
N ILE A 196 5.48 -5.99 -10.47
CA ILE A 196 6.37 -6.11 -11.65
C ILE A 196 6.75 -7.57 -11.96
N HIS A 197 6.73 -8.45 -10.97
CA HIS A 197 6.99 -9.88 -11.16
C HIS A 197 5.99 -10.57 -12.12
N ASN A 198 4.81 -9.98 -12.35
CA ASN A 198 3.83 -10.48 -13.33
C ASN A 198 4.30 -10.37 -14.78
N MET A 199 5.41 -9.67 -15.05
CA MET A 199 5.98 -9.56 -16.42
C MET A 199 6.55 -10.86 -16.97
N GLN A 200 6.83 -11.86 -16.15
CA GLN A 200 7.44 -13.13 -16.58
C GLN A 200 8.66 -12.92 -17.53
N LEU A 201 9.68 -12.22 -17.04
CA LEU A 201 10.84 -11.73 -17.82
C LEU A 201 11.57 -12.79 -18.66
N ALA A 202 11.42 -14.07 -18.31
CA ALA A 202 11.97 -15.19 -19.08
C ALA A 202 11.23 -15.45 -20.40
N THR A 203 10.03 -14.87 -20.59
CA THR A 203 9.24 -15.00 -21.82
C THR A 203 9.50 -13.84 -22.77
N ARG A 204 9.23 -14.06 -24.08
CA ARG A 204 9.30 -12.99 -25.09
C ARG A 204 8.36 -11.81 -24.72
N SER A 205 7.13 -12.11 -24.33
CA SER A 205 6.15 -11.08 -23.92
C SER A 205 6.63 -10.27 -22.72
N GLY A 206 7.20 -10.92 -21.70
CA GLY A 206 7.75 -10.21 -20.54
C GLY A 206 8.93 -9.30 -20.89
N ALA A 207 9.79 -9.72 -21.81
CA ALA A 207 10.88 -8.88 -22.33
C ALA A 207 10.33 -7.63 -23.04
N GLU A 208 9.28 -7.77 -23.85
CA GLU A 208 8.61 -6.67 -24.55
C GLU A 208 7.93 -5.71 -23.58
N VAL A 209 7.32 -6.20 -22.48
CA VAL A 209 6.75 -5.37 -21.41
C VAL A 209 7.85 -4.57 -20.70
N SER A 210 9.00 -5.20 -20.42
CA SER A 210 10.16 -4.51 -19.83
C SER A 210 10.68 -3.40 -20.75
N ASP A 211 10.76 -3.64 -22.07
CA ASP A 211 11.14 -2.61 -23.04
C ASP A 211 10.12 -1.46 -23.07
N THR A 212 8.84 -1.74 -22.90
CA THR A 212 7.78 -0.73 -22.82
C THR A 212 7.93 0.14 -21.57
N LEU A 213 8.21 -0.46 -20.41
CA LEU A 213 8.50 0.32 -19.17
C LEU A 213 9.74 1.20 -19.35
N LYS A 214 10.80 0.67 -19.98
CA LYS A 214 11.99 1.45 -20.30
C LYS A 214 11.63 2.62 -21.21
N TYR A 215 10.84 2.40 -22.25
CA TYR A 215 10.39 3.45 -23.17
C TYR A 215 9.64 4.58 -22.45
N PHE A 216 8.70 4.23 -21.54
CA PHE A 216 8.04 5.21 -20.70
C PHE A 216 9.04 5.97 -19.81
N SER A 217 10.00 5.26 -19.21
CA SER A 217 10.97 5.89 -18.29
C SER A 217 11.94 6.84 -18.98
N GLU A 218 12.16 6.69 -20.28
CA GLU A 218 12.96 7.59 -21.11
C GLU A 218 12.16 8.82 -21.54
N ARG A 219 10.86 8.66 -21.84
CA ARG A 219 10.01 9.75 -22.32
C ARG A 219 9.42 10.62 -21.21
N LEU A 220 9.13 10.04 -20.04
CA LEU A 220 8.56 10.78 -18.93
C LEU A 220 9.64 11.39 -18.05
N PRO A 221 9.56 12.69 -17.73
CA PRO A 221 10.48 13.35 -16.79
C PRO A 221 10.16 12.98 -15.34
N ALA A 222 10.00 11.69 -15.05
CA ALA A 222 9.54 11.15 -13.78
C ALA A 222 10.53 10.15 -13.18
N THR A 223 10.47 9.98 -11.88
CA THR A 223 11.17 8.93 -11.13
C THR A 223 10.32 7.67 -11.09
N PHE A 224 10.83 6.57 -11.62
CA PHE A 224 10.15 5.28 -11.60
C PHE A 224 10.48 4.51 -10.34
N VAL A 225 9.44 3.98 -9.70
CA VAL A 225 9.54 3.13 -8.51
C VAL A 225 8.82 1.81 -8.80
N TYR A 226 9.56 0.74 -8.73
CA TYR A 226 9.08 -0.62 -9.01
C TYR A 226 8.93 -1.41 -7.73
N ALA A 227 7.85 -2.19 -7.60
CA ALA A 227 7.69 -3.16 -6.53
C ALA A 227 7.32 -4.54 -7.08
N GLY A 228 7.84 -5.58 -6.45
CA GLY A 228 7.51 -6.95 -6.85
C GLY A 228 8.14 -8.01 -5.95
N ILE A 229 7.79 -9.27 -6.21
CA ILE A 229 8.27 -10.42 -5.46
C ILE A 229 9.61 -10.90 -6.05
N ASP A 230 10.65 -10.98 -5.21
CA ASP A 230 11.95 -11.61 -5.49
C ASP A 230 12.53 -11.28 -6.88
N LEU A 231 12.50 -10.00 -7.25
CA LEU A 231 12.85 -9.50 -8.58
C LEU A 231 14.29 -9.83 -8.98
N GLU A 232 15.19 -9.97 -8.01
CA GLU A 232 16.59 -10.36 -8.20
C GLU A 232 16.69 -11.77 -8.82
N HIS A 233 15.84 -12.68 -8.38
CA HIS A 233 15.82 -14.07 -8.82
C HIS A 233 15.01 -14.29 -10.11
N GLN A 234 14.15 -13.33 -10.45
CA GLN A 234 13.31 -13.41 -11.66
C GLN A 234 13.99 -12.87 -12.94
N GLY A 235 15.26 -12.55 -12.88
CA GLY A 235 16.03 -12.15 -14.05
C GLY A 235 15.93 -10.67 -14.41
N LEU A 236 15.36 -9.81 -13.55
CA LEU A 236 15.26 -8.37 -13.81
C LEU A 236 16.63 -7.72 -14.06
N PHE A 237 17.69 -8.25 -13.44
CA PHE A 237 19.06 -7.75 -13.57
C PHE A 237 19.93 -8.56 -14.50
N THR A 238 19.38 -9.53 -15.25
CA THR A 238 20.16 -10.41 -16.14
C THR A 238 20.28 -9.84 -17.55
N GLY A 239 21.33 -10.30 -18.27
CA GLY A 239 21.59 -9.88 -19.63
C GLY A 239 21.96 -8.39 -19.79
N ILE A 240 21.93 -7.88 -21.01
CA ILE A 240 22.28 -6.47 -21.32
C ILE A 240 21.23 -5.51 -20.72
N ARG A 241 19.93 -5.83 -20.86
CA ARG A 241 18.83 -5.05 -20.30
C ARG A 241 18.90 -4.96 -18.78
N GLY A 242 19.14 -6.10 -18.13
CA GLY A 242 19.27 -6.15 -16.68
C GLY A 242 20.42 -5.33 -16.14
N ARG A 243 21.59 -5.32 -16.82
CA ARG A 243 22.70 -4.44 -16.44
C ARG A 243 22.36 -2.94 -16.56
N GLN A 244 21.53 -2.54 -17.55
CA GLN A 244 21.07 -1.17 -17.68
C GLN A 244 20.13 -0.78 -16.53
N ILE A 245 19.23 -1.68 -16.11
CA ILE A 245 18.36 -1.47 -14.95
C ILE A 245 19.22 -1.41 -13.68
N ALA A 246 20.11 -2.36 -13.48
CA ALA A 246 21.01 -2.39 -12.30
C ALA A 246 21.85 -1.10 -12.17
N GLY A 247 22.28 -0.51 -13.29
CA GLY A 247 23.06 0.73 -13.29
C GLY A 247 22.24 2.01 -12.99
N ARG A 248 20.89 1.94 -13.04
CA ARG A 248 20.01 3.11 -12.86
C ARG A 248 19.08 3.01 -11.68
N PHE A 249 18.89 1.84 -11.11
CA PHE A 249 17.93 1.66 -10.03
C PHE A 249 18.60 1.31 -8.71
N THR A 250 18.16 1.97 -7.64
CA THR A 250 18.51 1.61 -6.27
C THR A 250 17.60 0.50 -5.80
N LEU A 251 18.18 -0.65 -5.43
CA LEU A 251 17.45 -1.78 -4.87
C LEU A 251 17.30 -1.62 -3.35
N ILE A 252 16.07 -1.75 -2.85
CA ILE A 252 15.74 -1.87 -1.44
C ILE A 252 15.14 -3.26 -1.22
N PRO A 253 15.75 -4.13 -0.42
CA PRO A 253 15.12 -5.39 -0.04
C PRO A 253 14.01 -5.15 0.98
N ALA A 254 12.85 -5.77 0.76
CA ALA A 254 11.75 -5.86 1.71
C ALA A 254 11.75 -7.28 2.28
N VAL A 255 12.22 -7.43 3.51
CA VAL A 255 12.40 -8.74 4.16
C VAL A 255 11.45 -8.91 5.33
N ALA A 256 11.26 -10.16 5.77
CA ALA A 256 10.60 -10.45 7.03
C ALA A 256 11.37 -9.79 8.19
N PHE A 257 10.63 -9.32 9.19
CA PHE A 257 11.27 -8.76 10.38
C PHE A 257 11.99 -9.85 11.17
N PRO A 258 13.26 -9.64 11.55
CA PRO A 258 13.90 -10.52 12.52
C PRO A 258 13.25 -10.34 13.90
N LEU A 259 13.32 -11.37 14.74
CA LEU A 259 12.86 -11.27 16.13
C LEU A 259 13.82 -10.36 16.92
N ALA A 260 13.67 -9.07 16.79
CA ALA A 260 14.53 -8.02 17.37
C ALA A 260 13.70 -6.77 17.69
N GLY A 261 14.35 -5.71 18.17
CA GLY A 261 13.68 -4.49 18.66
C GLY A 261 12.73 -3.80 17.69
N GLU A 262 12.98 -3.85 16.38
CA GLU A 262 12.04 -3.26 15.40
C GLU A 262 10.73 -4.05 15.33
N TRP A 263 10.78 -5.39 15.42
CA TRP A 263 9.59 -6.23 15.50
C TRP A 263 8.70 -5.86 16.70
N GLN A 264 9.32 -5.70 17.88
CA GLN A 264 8.58 -5.26 19.07
C GLN A 264 7.99 -3.87 18.89
N SER A 265 8.71 -2.94 18.27
CA SER A 265 8.21 -1.60 17.99
C SER A 265 6.99 -1.62 17.04
N VAL A 266 6.98 -2.51 16.04
CA VAL A 266 5.83 -2.70 15.13
C VAL A 266 4.62 -3.21 15.91
N ILE A 267 4.80 -4.22 16.79
CA ILE A 267 3.72 -4.77 17.62
C ILE A 267 3.16 -3.67 18.54
N LEU A 268 4.00 -2.95 19.24
CA LEU A 268 3.57 -1.85 20.14
C LEU A 268 2.78 -0.79 19.38
N THR A 269 3.24 -0.40 18.18
CA THR A 269 2.53 0.58 17.35
C THR A 269 1.14 0.10 16.94
N LEU A 270 1.00 -1.18 16.58
CA LEU A 270 -0.30 -1.77 16.25
C LEU A 270 -1.19 -1.92 17.49
N GLU A 271 -0.62 -2.27 18.64
CA GLU A 271 -1.32 -2.39 19.90
C GLU A 271 -1.86 -1.02 20.39
N ASP A 272 -1.06 0.03 20.31
CA ASP A 272 -1.44 1.40 20.67
C ASP A 272 -2.60 1.95 19.79
N ALA A 273 -2.69 1.46 18.56
CA ALA A 273 -3.75 1.82 17.64
C ALA A 273 -5.08 1.12 17.97
N LEU A 274 -5.13 0.10 18.82
CA LEU A 274 -6.34 -0.63 19.15
C LEU A 274 -7.37 0.27 19.87
N ARG A 275 -8.63 0.03 19.60
CA ARG A 275 -9.77 0.72 20.23
C ARG A 275 -10.69 -0.30 20.89
N LEU A 276 -10.14 -0.95 21.94
CA LEU A 276 -10.81 -2.01 22.72
C LEU A 276 -10.87 -1.62 24.20
N HIS A 277 -12.02 -1.77 24.84
CA HIS A 277 -12.28 -1.27 26.19
C HIS A 277 -11.54 -2.01 27.30
N GLN A 278 -11.24 -3.30 27.11
CA GLN A 278 -10.63 -4.15 28.14
C GLN A 278 -9.24 -4.66 27.75
N HIS A 279 -8.71 -4.20 26.62
CA HIS A 279 -7.35 -4.59 26.19
C HIS A 279 -6.31 -3.86 27.04
N GLN A 280 -5.36 -4.62 27.58
CA GLN A 280 -4.28 -4.06 28.40
C GLN A 280 -3.05 -3.78 27.54
N PRO A 281 -2.49 -2.56 27.58
CA PRO A 281 -1.24 -2.25 26.87
C PRO A 281 -0.11 -3.22 27.26
N GLY A 282 0.69 -3.64 26.28
CA GLY A 282 1.77 -4.59 26.47
C GLY A 282 1.35 -6.06 26.36
N THR A 283 0.07 -6.37 26.23
CA THR A 283 -0.42 -7.74 26.07
C THR A 283 0.14 -8.37 24.80
N LEU A 284 0.04 -7.68 23.64
CA LEU A 284 0.59 -8.17 22.38
C LEU A 284 2.11 -8.15 22.38
N ALA A 285 2.73 -7.14 22.97
CA ALA A 285 4.18 -7.06 23.12
C ALA A 285 4.74 -8.23 23.92
N SER A 286 4.02 -8.72 24.94
CA SER A 286 4.42 -9.91 25.71
C SER A 286 4.36 -11.22 24.91
N LEU A 287 3.64 -11.21 23.78
CA LEU A 287 3.48 -12.33 22.86
C LEU A 287 4.39 -12.22 21.62
N ASP A 288 5.41 -11.38 21.65
CA ASP A 288 6.28 -11.07 20.51
C ASP A 288 6.84 -12.30 19.79
N LYS A 289 7.34 -13.28 20.54
CA LYS A 289 7.86 -14.56 19.99
C LYS A 289 6.77 -15.40 19.34
N TYR A 290 5.61 -15.48 19.99
CA TYR A 290 4.47 -16.21 19.46
C TYR A 290 3.97 -15.57 18.15
N LEU A 291 3.78 -14.23 18.14
CA LEU A 291 3.37 -13.50 16.97
C LEU A 291 4.38 -13.64 15.82
N HIS A 292 5.69 -13.56 16.14
CA HIS A 292 6.74 -13.76 15.14
C HIS A 292 6.69 -15.16 14.53
N GLN A 293 6.61 -16.19 15.36
CA GLN A 293 6.50 -17.58 14.90
C GLN A 293 5.24 -17.82 14.06
N ARG A 294 4.12 -17.23 14.48
CA ARG A 294 2.83 -17.38 13.81
C ARG A 294 2.78 -16.72 12.43
N THR A 295 3.44 -15.58 12.27
CA THR A 295 3.39 -14.74 11.06
C THR A 295 4.64 -14.83 10.20
N GLY A 296 5.66 -15.57 10.63
CA GLY A 296 6.96 -15.63 9.95
C GLY A 296 7.68 -14.27 9.90
N GLY A 297 7.37 -13.34 10.82
CA GLY A 297 7.89 -11.97 10.81
C GLY A 297 7.33 -11.10 9.66
N MET A 298 6.27 -11.52 8.99
CA MET A 298 5.62 -10.76 7.91
C MET A 298 4.66 -9.72 8.48
N ILE A 299 4.87 -8.45 8.15
CA ILE A 299 4.02 -7.36 8.65
C ILE A 299 2.59 -7.44 8.12
N GLY A 300 2.39 -7.92 6.90
CA GLY A 300 1.06 -8.13 6.34
C GLY A 300 0.25 -9.12 7.16
N SER A 301 0.83 -10.29 7.44
CA SER A 301 0.19 -11.34 8.25
C SER A 301 -0.02 -10.90 9.70
N LEU A 302 0.95 -10.14 10.28
CA LEU A 302 0.79 -9.57 11.63
C LEU A 302 -0.37 -8.59 11.69
N SER A 303 -0.42 -7.65 10.74
CA SER A 303 -1.50 -6.66 10.66
C SER A 303 -2.86 -7.34 10.47
N HIS A 304 -2.94 -8.35 9.59
CA HIS A 304 -4.16 -9.13 9.36
C HIS A 304 -4.63 -9.83 10.65
N LEU A 305 -3.73 -10.50 11.34
CA LEU A 305 -4.04 -11.22 12.58
C LEU A 305 -4.53 -10.29 13.69
N ILE A 306 -3.85 -9.15 13.92
CA ILE A 306 -4.22 -8.19 14.96
C ILE A 306 -5.55 -7.52 14.64
N ARG A 307 -5.77 -7.11 13.39
CA ARG A 307 -7.04 -6.51 12.95
C ARG A 307 -8.21 -7.49 13.08
N GLY A 308 -8.02 -8.73 12.63
CA GLY A 308 -9.04 -9.78 12.78
C GLY A 308 -9.39 -10.03 14.24
N ALA A 309 -8.38 -10.10 15.12
CA ALA A 309 -8.59 -10.28 16.55
C ALA A 309 -9.34 -9.09 17.19
N ALA A 310 -9.03 -7.86 16.77
CA ALA A 310 -9.70 -6.66 17.27
C ALA A 310 -11.18 -6.62 16.84
N ILE A 311 -11.45 -6.92 15.58
CA ILE A 311 -12.82 -7.00 15.04
C ILE A 311 -13.61 -8.07 15.79
N GLU A 312 -13.08 -9.28 15.95
CA GLU A 312 -13.75 -10.36 16.68
C GLU A 312 -13.98 -10.00 18.15
N ALA A 313 -13.02 -9.31 18.80
CA ALA A 313 -13.16 -8.86 20.18
C ALA A 313 -14.34 -7.86 20.37
N ILE A 314 -14.59 -6.99 19.39
CA ILE A 314 -15.76 -6.09 19.39
C ILE A 314 -17.03 -6.89 19.14
N LEU A 315 -17.07 -7.73 18.11
CA LEU A 315 -18.25 -8.51 17.74
C LEU A 315 -18.72 -9.48 18.84
N THR A 316 -17.76 -10.04 19.60
CA THR A 316 -18.07 -10.96 20.72
C THR A 316 -18.25 -10.22 22.07
N GLY A 317 -18.03 -8.91 22.12
CA GLY A 317 -18.09 -8.12 23.36
C GLY A 317 -16.97 -8.44 24.36
N THR A 318 -15.94 -9.20 23.96
CA THR A 318 -14.81 -9.53 24.85
C THR A 318 -13.87 -8.36 25.05
N GLU A 319 -13.88 -7.40 24.13
CA GLU A 319 -13.17 -6.11 24.19
C GLU A 319 -11.66 -6.21 24.51
N ARG A 320 -11.05 -7.35 24.25
CA ARG A 320 -9.63 -7.61 24.49
C ARG A 320 -9.12 -8.71 23.57
N ILE A 321 -7.85 -8.63 23.19
CA ILE A 321 -7.16 -9.67 22.45
C ILE A 321 -6.43 -10.60 23.43
N THR A 322 -6.60 -11.90 23.28
CA THR A 322 -5.93 -12.91 24.09
C THR A 322 -5.18 -13.89 23.18
N ARG A 323 -4.16 -14.57 23.73
CA ARG A 323 -3.44 -15.60 22.99
C ARG A 323 -4.38 -16.69 22.45
N LYS A 324 -5.34 -17.15 23.27
CA LYS A 324 -6.32 -18.18 22.87
C LYS A 324 -7.13 -17.74 21.63
N GLN A 325 -7.57 -16.49 21.60
CA GLN A 325 -8.27 -15.93 20.44
C GLN A 325 -7.36 -15.88 19.20
N LEU A 326 -6.11 -15.42 19.36
CA LEU A 326 -5.15 -15.39 18.27
C LEU A 326 -4.87 -16.80 17.71
N GLU A 327 -4.93 -17.86 18.52
CA GLU A 327 -4.75 -19.25 18.10
C GLU A 327 -5.90 -19.78 17.24
N THR A 328 -7.13 -19.28 17.43
CA THR A 328 -8.33 -19.71 16.68
C THR A 328 -8.52 -18.97 15.36
N LEU A 329 -7.90 -17.81 15.19
CA LEU A 329 -8.00 -17.03 13.96
C LEU A 329 -7.19 -17.64 12.83
N ASP A 330 -7.79 -17.72 11.66
CA ASP A 330 -7.08 -18.07 10.45
C ASP A 330 -6.15 -16.91 10.00
N ILE A 331 -4.99 -17.28 9.51
CA ILE A 331 -4.04 -16.37 8.87
C ILE A 331 -3.82 -16.82 7.43
N ASP A 332 -3.15 -15.99 6.64
CA ASP A 332 -2.84 -16.34 5.27
C ASP A 332 -2.02 -17.64 5.15
N HIS A 333 -2.21 -18.35 4.05
CA HIS A 333 -1.62 -19.68 3.83
C HIS A 333 -0.07 -19.67 3.88
N ALA A 334 0.57 -18.59 3.44
CA ALA A 334 2.03 -18.48 3.48
C ALA A 334 2.56 -18.45 4.92
N ALA A 335 1.89 -17.72 5.82
CA ALA A 335 2.22 -17.70 7.24
C ALA A 335 1.90 -19.05 7.91
N GLN A 336 0.80 -19.71 7.53
CA GLN A 336 0.50 -21.06 8.03
C GLN A 336 1.56 -22.10 7.66
N GLN A 337 2.08 -22.07 6.44
CA GLN A 337 3.17 -22.94 6.01
C GLN A 337 4.46 -22.67 6.77
N SER A 338 4.78 -21.42 7.03
CA SER A 338 5.98 -21.02 7.79
C SER A 338 5.91 -21.40 9.28
N SER A 339 4.70 -21.50 9.84
CA SER A 339 4.46 -21.91 11.25
C SER A 339 4.30 -23.41 11.45
N ALA A 340 4.11 -24.19 10.37
CA ALA A 340 4.01 -25.64 10.45
C ALA A 340 5.37 -26.25 10.81
N PRO A 341 5.45 -27.18 11.79
CA PRO A 341 6.71 -27.87 12.10
C PRO A 341 7.17 -28.62 10.85
N GLY A 342 8.43 -28.35 10.44
CA GLY A 342 9.02 -28.99 9.26
C GLY A 342 8.97 -30.53 9.34
N PRO A 343 9.07 -31.24 8.20
CA PRO A 343 8.88 -32.69 8.12
C PRO A 343 9.80 -33.50 9.04
N ALA A 344 10.93 -32.95 9.48
CA ALA A 344 11.84 -33.58 10.43
C ALA A 344 11.31 -33.65 11.89
N ALA A 345 10.34 -32.81 12.27
CA ALA A 345 9.76 -32.82 13.61
C ALA A 345 8.60 -33.84 13.73
N ARG A 346 7.98 -34.24 12.61
CA ARG A 346 6.89 -35.22 12.61
C ARG A 346 7.38 -36.67 12.86
N HIS A 347 8.63 -36.97 12.51
CA HIS A 347 9.20 -38.32 12.77
C HIS A 347 9.63 -38.56 14.23
N ARG A 348 9.73 -37.53 15.07
CA ARG A 348 10.01 -37.72 16.51
C ARG A 348 8.78 -37.88 17.38
N ALA A 349 7.61 -37.49 16.92
CA ALA A 349 6.35 -37.61 17.68
C ALA A 349 5.61 -38.94 17.44
N SER A 350 6.00 -39.74 16.43
CA SER A 350 5.45 -41.09 16.18
C SER A 350 6.33 -42.22 16.69
N ALA A 351 7.41 -41.91 17.42
CA ALA A 351 8.37 -42.87 17.99
C ALA A 351 8.42 -42.83 19.54
N LEU A 352 7.40 -42.32 20.18
CA LEU A 352 7.07 -42.44 21.60
C LEU A 352 5.62 -42.92 21.71
#